data_717e7fc70c9eab34e6300feb668ad8c4
#
_entry.id   717e7fc70c9eab34e6300feb668ad8c4
#
_cell.length_a   1.000
_cell.length_b   1.000
_cell.length_c   1.000
_cell.angle_alpha   90.00
_cell.angle_beta   90.00
_cell.angle_gamma   90.00
#
_symmetry.space_group_name_H-M   'P 1'
#
loop_
_entity.id
_entity.type
_entity.pdbx_description
1 polymer ?
#
loop_
_entity_poly.entity_id
_entity_poly.type
_entity_poly.pdbx_seq_one_letter_code
_entity_poly.pdbx_strand_id
1 'polypeptide(L)'
;PVMRLHGSRLRTKNQKDRHPDVKERSGGDNEIWSFGEENYKILKGLVELRERLRPYICHYMDLASETGAPIMRPMFFDYYEDEVCYTLEDQYMFGEDILFAPISAQGQTGREVYLPEGSWIDVNTKEVYEGKKWVTCTAQLHQFIAFVREGSNVINVF
;
A
#
# COMPACT_ATOMS: atom_id res chain seq x y z
N PRO A 1 -4.68 -3.13 -5.24
CA PRO A 1 -4.93 -3.68 -6.58
C PRO A 1 -5.66 -2.71 -7.50
N VAL A 2 -6.73 -2.06 -7.04
CA VAL A 2 -7.38 -1.00 -7.80
C VAL A 2 -6.72 0.32 -7.47
N MET A 3 -6.17 0.97 -8.50
CA MET A 3 -5.48 2.26 -8.36
C MET A 3 -6.08 3.26 -9.33
N ARG A 4 -6.27 4.48 -8.87
CA ARG A 4 -6.71 5.62 -9.69
C ARG A 4 -5.84 6.83 -9.39
N LEU A 5 -5.24 7.40 -10.42
CA LEU A 5 -4.66 8.72 -10.34
C LEU A 5 -5.78 9.75 -10.56
N HIS A 6 -5.93 10.66 -9.63
CA HIS A 6 -7.00 11.64 -9.67
C HIS A 6 -6.55 12.98 -9.08
N GLY A 7 -6.68 14.03 -9.85
CA GLY A 7 -6.35 15.38 -9.44
C GLY A 7 -7.56 16.32 -9.47
N SER A 8 -7.49 17.36 -8.66
CA SER A 8 -8.42 18.48 -8.67
C SER A 8 -7.74 19.68 -9.28
N ARG A 9 -8.45 20.43 -10.13
CA ARG A 9 -7.94 21.71 -10.62
C ARG A 9 -8.69 22.87 -9.99
N LEU A 10 -7.96 23.94 -9.66
CA LEU A 10 -8.56 25.19 -9.24
C LEU A 10 -9.39 25.79 -10.40
N ARG A 11 -10.53 26.35 -10.05
CA ARG A 11 -11.43 26.97 -11.03
C ARG A 11 -10.81 28.23 -11.58
N THR A 12 -10.83 28.40 -12.91
CA THR A 12 -10.54 29.68 -13.56
C THR A 12 -11.64 30.70 -13.27
N LYS A 13 -11.35 31.98 -13.43
CA LYS A 13 -12.31 33.06 -13.21
C LYS A 13 -13.62 32.86 -14.00
N ASN A 14 -13.52 32.50 -15.27
CA ASN A 14 -14.68 32.25 -16.16
C ASN A 14 -15.51 31.00 -15.75
N GLN A 15 -14.92 30.06 -15.04
CA GLN A 15 -15.62 28.85 -14.55
C GLN A 15 -16.37 29.15 -13.24
N LYS A 16 -15.86 30.07 -12.42
CA LYS A 16 -16.54 30.53 -11.19
C LYS A 16 -17.86 31.20 -11.49
N ASP A 17 -17.91 31.98 -12.58
CA ASP A 17 -19.10 32.70 -12.99
C ASP A 17 -20.22 31.78 -13.50
N ARG A 18 -19.86 30.65 -14.13
CA ARG A 18 -20.82 29.68 -14.66
C ARG A 18 -21.38 28.70 -13.64
N HIS A 19 -20.60 28.36 -12.62
CA HIS A 19 -20.95 27.38 -11.60
C HIS A 19 -20.45 27.82 -10.22
N PRO A 20 -21.12 28.81 -9.59
CA PRO A 20 -20.67 29.41 -8.33
C PRO A 20 -20.59 28.39 -7.17
N ASP A 21 -21.46 27.38 -7.15
CA ASP A 21 -21.57 26.40 -6.06
C ASP A 21 -20.51 25.29 -6.10
N VAL A 22 -19.81 25.14 -7.21
CA VAL A 22 -18.75 24.12 -7.36
C VAL A 22 -17.39 24.75 -7.05
N LYS A 23 -16.76 24.40 -5.95
CA LYS A 23 -15.48 24.97 -5.51
C LYS A 23 -14.28 24.46 -6.31
N GLU A 24 -14.29 23.19 -6.70
CA GLU A 24 -13.21 22.51 -7.40
C GLU A 24 -13.73 21.66 -8.55
N ARG A 25 -12.88 21.40 -9.55
CA ARG A 25 -13.18 20.46 -10.63
C ARG A 25 -12.15 19.31 -10.63
N SER A 26 -12.62 18.10 -10.90
CA SER A 26 -11.75 16.96 -11.16
C SER A 26 -10.95 17.14 -12.46
N GLY A 27 -9.86 16.39 -12.64
CA GLY A 27 -9.04 16.40 -13.85
C GLY A 27 -7.95 17.48 -13.84
N GLY A 28 -7.37 17.78 -12.70
CA GLY A 28 -6.07 18.46 -12.61
C GLY A 28 -4.94 17.55 -13.06
N ASP A 29 -3.76 18.11 -13.33
CA ASP A 29 -2.57 17.37 -13.72
C ASP A 29 -2.20 16.40 -12.58
N ASN A 30 -2.16 15.11 -12.88
CA ASN A 30 -1.96 14.05 -11.93
C ASN A 30 -1.29 12.80 -12.54
N GLU A 31 -0.82 12.92 -13.75
CA GLU A 31 0.01 11.92 -14.38
C GLU A 31 1.34 11.80 -13.62
N ILE A 32 1.91 10.61 -13.56
CA ILE A 32 3.12 10.37 -12.74
C ILE A 32 4.30 11.29 -13.08
N TRP A 33 4.37 11.82 -14.31
CA TRP A 33 5.39 12.78 -14.74
C TRP A 33 5.10 14.24 -14.32
N SER A 34 3.89 14.55 -13.87
CA SER A 34 3.51 15.91 -13.43
C SER A 34 4.12 16.31 -12.09
N PHE A 35 4.71 15.37 -11.35
CA PHE A 35 5.26 15.58 -10.02
C PHE A 35 6.77 15.83 -10.00
N GLY A 36 7.39 16.05 -11.17
CA GLY A 36 8.82 16.25 -11.32
C GLY A 36 9.62 14.95 -11.49
N GLU A 37 10.84 15.09 -11.99
CA GLU A 37 11.66 13.96 -12.45
C GLU A 37 11.99 12.94 -11.35
N GLU A 38 12.28 13.39 -10.15
CA GLU A 38 12.59 12.51 -9.02
C GLU A 38 11.36 11.66 -8.63
N ASN A 39 10.22 12.32 -8.43
CA ASN A 39 8.98 11.62 -8.10
C ASN A 39 8.50 10.73 -9.24
N TYR A 40 8.72 11.14 -10.49
CA TYR A 40 8.40 10.31 -11.65
C TYR A 40 9.13 8.97 -11.61
N LYS A 41 10.43 8.96 -11.30
CA LYS A 41 11.22 7.72 -11.21
C LYS A 41 10.68 6.80 -10.12
N ILE A 42 10.33 7.36 -8.96
CA ILE A 42 9.76 6.59 -7.85
C ILE A 42 8.40 6.01 -8.24
N LEU A 43 7.49 6.83 -8.75
CA LEU A 43 6.15 6.40 -9.13
C LEU A 43 6.17 5.38 -10.27
N LYS A 44 7.07 5.54 -11.24
CA LYS A 44 7.29 4.56 -12.31
C LYS A 44 7.72 3.21 -11.72
N GLY A 45 8.68 3.19 -10.80
CA GLY A 45 9.12 1.96 -10.13
C GLY A 45 7.98 1.25 -9.39
N LEU A 46 7.08 2.00 -8.73
CA LEU A 46 5.91 1.44 -8.07
C LEU A 46 4.88 0.86 -9.05
N VAL A 47 4.69 1.50 -10.22
CA VAL A 47 3.83 0.96 -11.28
C VAL A 47 4.43 -0.34 -11.85
N GLU A 48 5.74 -0.38 -12.08
CA GLU A 48 6.44 -1.59 -12.52
C GLU A 48 6.39 -2.71 -11.49
N LEU A 49 6.52 -2.40 -10.19
CA LEU A 49 6.31 -3.36 -9.11
C LEU A 49 4.90 -3.94 -9.13
N ARG A 50 3.88 -3.08 -9.30
CA ARG A 50 2.50 -3.53 -9.43
C ARG A 50 2.32 -4.50 -10.61
N GLU A 51 2.97 -4.26 -11.74
CA GLU A 51 2.92 -5.17 -12.89
C GLU A 51 3.61 -6.52 -12.59
N ARG A 52 4.72 -6.51 -11.86
CA ARG A 52 5.34 -7.77 -11.39
C ARG A 52 4.46 -8.53 -10.40
N LEU A 53 3.69 -7.82 -9.55
CA LEU A 53 2.71 -8.40 -8.63
C LEU A 53 1.42 -8.87 -9.33
N ARG A 54 1.22 -8.62 -10.63
CA ARG A 54 -0.01 -8.95 -11.34
C ARG A 54 -0.45 -10.41 -11.15
N PRO A 55 0.41 -11.44 -11.27
CA PRO A 55 -0.03 -12.83 -11.06
C PRO A 55 -0.58 -13.07 -9.65
N TYR A 56 0.06 -12.50 -8.63
CA TYR A 56 -0.38 -12.55 -7.24
C TYR A 56 -1.74 -11.86 -7.07
N ILE A 57 -1.88 -10.65 -7.63
CA ILE A 57 -3.14 -9.90 -7.57
C ILE A 57 -4.28 -10.66 -8.26
N CYS A 58 -4.05 -11.20 -9.45
CA CYS A 58 -5.06 -11.96 -10.18
C CYS A 58 -5.52 -13.19 -9.39
N HIS A 59 -4.58 -13.96 -8.83
CA HIS A 59 -4.89 -15.11 -7.99
C HIS A 59 -5.85 -14.75 -6.84
N TYR A 60 -5.55 -13.68 -6.09
CA TYR A 60 -6.42 -13.28 -4.98
C TYR A 60 -7.73 -12.61 -5.41
N MET A 61 -7.77 -12.02 -6.60
CA MET A 61 -9.03 -11.52 -7.18
C MET A 61 -9.95 -12.66 -7.62
N ASP A 62 -9.38 -13.74 -8.18
CA ASP A 62 -10.14 -14.94 -8.52
C ASP A 62 -10.67 -15.61 -7.24
N LEU A 63 -9.81 -15.76 -6.22
CA LEU A 63 -10.19 -16.30 -4.91
C LEU A 63 -11.30 -15.46 -4.26
N ALA A 64 -11.20 -14.13 -4.35
CA ALA A 64 -12.24 -13.23 -3.82
C ALA A 64 -13.59 -13.41 -4.53
N SER A 65 -13.57 -13.68 -5.84
CA SER A 65 -14.78 -13.99 -6.61
C SER A 65 -15.43 -15.31 -6.19
N GLU A 66 -14.63 -16.29 -5.80
CA GLU A 66 -15.11 -17.64 -5.42
C GLU A 66 -15.56 -17.71 -3.96
N THR A 67 -14.84 -17.05 -3.06
CA THR A 67 -15.00 -17.23 -1.60
C THR A 67 -15.56 -16.01 -0.87
N GLY A 68 -15.50 -14.83 -1.50
CA GLY A 68 -15.79 -13.55 -0.86
C GLY A 68 -14.61 -13.00 -0.01
N ALA A 69 -13.50 -13.72 0.13
CA ALA A 69 -12.34 -13.25 0.90
C ALA A 69 -11.62 -12.12 0.14
N PRO A 70 -11.53 -10.90 0.70
CA PRO A 70 -10.91 -9.78 -0.01
C PRO A 70 -9.39 -9.94 -0.11
N ILE A 71 -8.78 -9.34 -1.12
CA ILE A 71 -7.31 -9.27 -1.22
C ILE A 71 -6.70 -8.31 -0.18
N MET A 72 -7.35 -7.19 0.10
CA MET A 72 -6.95 -6.29 1.20
C MET A 72 -7.75 -6.65 2.43
N ARG A 73 -7.06 -7.07 3.49
CA ARG A 73 -7.68 -7.64 4.70
C ARG A 73 -7.20 -6.91 5.94
N PRO A 74 -8.08 -6.57 6.89
CA PRO A 74 -7.61 -6.15 8.21
C PRO A 74 -6.85 -7.30 8.87
N MET A 75 -5.91 -6.97 9.76
CA MET A 75 -5.03 -7.97 10.39
C MET A 75 -5.81 -9.09 11.09
N PHE A 76 -6.92 -8.78 11.76
CA PHE A 76 -7.75 -9.78 12.46
C PHE A 76 -8.45 -10.77 11.53
N PHE A 77 -8.51 -10.53 10.21
CA PHE A 77 -9.14 -11.45 9.27
C PHE A 77 -8.39 -12.79 9.20
N ASP A 78 -7.06 -12.72 9.12
CA ASP A 78 -6.19 -13.90 9.05
C ASP A 78 -5.65 -14.31 10.43
N TYR A 79 -5.65 -13.40 11.43
CA TYR A 79 -5.10 -13.58 12.78
C TYR A 79 -6.15 -13.32 13.86
N TYR A 80 -7.30 -13.97 13.75
CA TYR A 80 -8.46 -13.74 14.63
C TYR A 80 -8.22 -14.17 16.09
N GLU A 81 -7.22 -14.99 16.38
CA GLU A 81 -6.84 -15.40 17.75
C GLU A 81 -5.87 -14.40 18.41
N ASP A 82 -5.34 -13.44 17.66
CA ASP A 82 -4.38 -12.45 18.15
C ASP A 82 -5.12 -11.13 18.47
N GLU A 83 -5.33 -10.86 19.76
CA GLU A 83 -6.05 -9.66 20.24
C GLU A 83 -5.41 -8.35 19.75
N VAL A 84 -4.09 -8.30 19.56
CA VAL A 84 -3.41 -7.12 19.05
C VAL A 84 -3.91 -6.78 17.65
N CYS A 85 -4.18 -7.78 16.82
CA CYS A 85 -4.62 -7.59 15.44
C CYS A 85 -5.96 -6.85 15.30
N TYR A 86 -6.79 -6.83 16.35
CA TYR A 86 -8.05 -6.08 16.39
C TYR A 86 -7.86 -4.58 16.67
N THR A 87 -6.69 -4.19 17.16
CA THR A 87 -6.38 -2.79 17.48
C THR A 87 -5.59 -2.06 16.39
N LEU A 88 -5.19 -2.78 15.33
CA LEU A 88 -4.35 -2.25 14.25
C LEU A 88 -5.20 -1.59 13.16
N GLU A 89 -5.10 -0.27 13.06
CA GLU A 89 -5.85 0.53 12.07
C GLU A 89 -5.00 0.98 10.88
N ASP A 90 -3.68 0.84 10.96
CA ASP A 90 -2.73 1.47 10.05
C ASP A 90 -1.77 0.48 9.37
N GLN A 91 -2.10 -0.81 9.44
CA GLN A 91 -1.45 -1.89 8.70
C GLN A 91 -2.49 -2.94 8.29
N TYR A 92 -2.19 -3.69 7.23
CA TYR A 92 -3.14 -4.65 6.67
C TYR A 92 -2.41 -5.77 5.91
N MET A 93 -3.11 -6.88 5.71
CA MET A 93 -2.66 -7.95 4.81
C MET A 93 -3.10 -7.68 3.37
N PHE A 94 -2.22 -7.95 2.44
CA PHE A 94 -2.48 -7.94 1.01
C PHE A 94 -2.31 -9.37 0.47
N GLY A 95 -3.42 -10.07 0.27
CA GLY A 95 -3.44 -11.53 0.23
C GLY A 95 -3.04 -12.12 1.59
N GLU A 96 -2.55 -13.34 1.59
CA GLU A 96 -2.14 -14.06 2.81
C GLU A 96 -0.65 -13.88 3.15
N ASP A 97 0.14 -13.40 2.18
CA ASP A 97 1.59 -13.43 2.29
C ASP A 97 2.24 -12.06 2.51
N ILE A 98 1.56 -10.97 2.15
CA ILE A 98 2.17 -9.63 2.22
C ILE A 98 1.49 -8.82 3.32
N LEU A 99 2.26 -8.36 4.30
CA LEU A 99 1.85 -7.38 5.29
C LEU A 99 2.30 -6.00 4.83
N PHE A 100 1.39 -5.05 4.75
CA PHE A 100 1.65 -3.65 4.41
C PHE A 100 1.43 -2.73 5.60
N ALA A 101 2.40 -1.84 5.87
CA ALA A 101 2.33 -0.83 6.93
C ALA A 101 2.72 0.55 6.36
N PRO A 102 1.79 1.24 5.66
CA PRO A 102 2.11 2.50 5.00
C PRO A 102 2.48 3.61 5.99
N ILE A 103 3.37 4.50 5.55
CA ILE A 103 3.61 5.77 6.22
C ILE A 103 2.53 6.75 5.78
N SER A 104 1.71 7.21 6.72
CA SER A 104 0.52 8.03 6.44
C SER A 104 0.65 9.50 6.84
N ALA A 105 1.68 9.87 7.63
CA ALA A 105 1.87 11.23 8.09
C ALA A 105 2.98 11.95 7.32
N GLN A 106 2.75 13.21 6.99
CA GLN A 106 3.74 14.06 6.31
C GLN A 106 5.00 14.22 7.18
N GLY A 107 6.17 13.98 6.57
CA GLY A 107 7.47 14.09 7.24
C GLY A 107 7.85 12.89 8.11
N GLN A 108 6.98 11.91 8.24
CA GLN A 108 7.29 10.66 8.91
C GLN A 108 8.20 9.79 8.02
N THR A 109 9.28 9.26 8.60
CA THR A 109 10.26 8.40 7.91
C THR A 109 10.32 6.99 8.47
N GLY A 110 9.48 6.67 9.44
CA GLY A 110 9.42 5.34 10.04
C GLY A 110 8.25 5.20 11.00
N ARG A 111 8.00 3.98 11.42
CA ARG A 111 6.93 3.63 12.37
C ARG A 111 7.17 2.29 13.02
N GLU A 112 6.43 1.99 14.05
CA GLU A 112 6.31 0.65 14.57
C GLU A 112 5.31 -0.16 13.77
N VAL A 113 5.62 -1.44 13.56
CA VAL A 113 4.79 -2.42 12.86
C VAL A 113 4.67 -3.66 13.73
N TYR A 114 3.48 -4.14 13.91
CA TYR A 114 3.25 -5.42 14.57
C TYR A 114 3.34 -6.56 13.56
N LEU A 115 4.23 -7.50 13.80
CA LEU A 115 4.30 -8.74 13.03
C LEU A 115 3.52 -9.83 13.78
N PRO A 116 2.43 -10.36 13.20
CA PRO A 116 1.69 -11.45 13.82
C PRO A 116 2.47 -12.77 13.75
N GLU A 117 1.90 -13.84 14.28
CA GLU A 117 2.53 -15.17 14.31
C GLU A 117 3.07 -15.60 12.94
N GLY A 118 4.27 -16.19 12.95
CA GLY A 118 5.01 -16.65 11.77
C GLY A 118 6.35 -15.94 11.61
N SER A 119 7.05 -16.23 10.53
CA SER A 119 8.32 -15.60 10.16
C SER A 119 8.10 -14.68 8.97
N TRP A 120 8.71 -13.49 9.03
CA TRP A 120 8.47 -12.38 8.11
C TRP A 120 9.76 -11.84 7.54
N ILE A 121 9.80 -11.64 6.24
CA ILE A 121 10.96 -11.08 5.51
C ILE A 121 10.66 -9.61 5.17
N ASP A 122 11.47 -8.68 5.66
CA ASP A 122 11.41 -7.28 5.23
C ASP A 122 11.75 -7.16 3.75
N VAL A 123 10.89 -6.50 2.96
CA VAL A 123 11.08 -6.39 1.50
C VAL A 123 12.27 -5.52 1.11
N ASN A 124 12.72 -4.61 1.97
CA ASN A 124 13.83 -3.71 1.70
C ASN A 124 15.18 -4.31 2.12
N THR A 125 15.27 -4.86 3.34
CA THR A 125 16.53 -5.36 3.92
C THR A 125 16.76 -6.83 3.67
N LYS A 126 15.70 -7.60 3.38
CA LYS A 126 15.69 -9.07 3.29
C LYS A 126 16.01 -9.77 4.62
N GLU A 127 16.01 -9.03 5.72
CA GLU A 127 16.13 -9.62 7.05
C GLU A 127 14.87 -10.38 7.44
N VAL A 128 15.05 -11.46 8.19
CA VAL A 128 13.96 -12.30 8.68
C VAL A 128 13.65 -11.93 10.13
N TYR A 129 12.38 -11.78 10.42
CA TYR A 129 11.85 -11.45 11.75
C TYR A 129 10.88 -12.53 12.20
N GLU A 130 11.08 -13.01 13.42
CA GLU A 130 10.05 -13.79 14.10
C GLU A 130 8.87 -12.91 14.47
N GLY A 131 7.66 -13.42 14.31
CA GLY A 131 6.43 -12.71 14.63
C GLY A 131 6.10 -12.60 16.12
N LYS A 132 4.86 -12.25 16.44
CA LYS A 132 4.32 -11.92 17.76
C LYS A 132 5.10 -10.79 18.46
N LYS A 133 5.53 -9.79 17.69
CA LYS A 133 6.27 -8.63 18.25
C LYS A 133 6.09 -7.37 17.40
N TRP A 134 6.37 -6.25 18.05
CA TRP A 134 6.54 -4.96 17.39
C TRP A 134 7.98 -4.81 16.89
N VAL A 135 8.12 -4.24 15.69
CA VAL A 135 9.42 -3.89 15.09
C VAL A 135 9.39 -2.44 14.64
N THR A 136 10.48 -1.73 14.89
CA THR A 136 10.65 -0.36 14.42
C THR A 136 11.21 -0.39 13.00
N CYS A 137 10.46 0.17 12.05
CA CYS A 137 10.82 0.20 10.65
C CYS A 137 11.04 1.64 10.19
N THR A 138 11.98 1.81 9.26
CA THR A 138 12.21 3.09 8.57
C THR A 138 12.10 2.89 7.06
N ALA A 139 11.68 3.95 6.35
CA ALA A 139 11.62 3.94 4.91
C ALA A 139 12.00 5.31 4.35
N GLN A 140 12.82 5.32 3.31
CA GLN A 140 13.10 6.50 2.51
C GLN A 140 11.93 6.78 1.56
N LEU A 141 11.93 7.94 0.88
CA LEU A 141 10.85 8.35 -0.01
C LEU A 141 10.51 7.34 -1.12
N HIS A 142 11.52 6.60 -1.60
CA HIS A 142 11.36 5.58 -2.64
C HIS A 142 11.05 4.18 -2.10
N GLN A 143 11.00 4.02 -0.77
CA GLN A 143 10.72 2.77 -0.08
C GLN A 143 9.34 2.80 0.56
N PHE A 144 8.82 1.64 0.84
CA PHE A 144 7.62 1.45 1.65
C PHE A 144 7.86 0.30 2.64
N ILE A 145 7.13 0.31 3.73
CA ILE A 145 7.25 -0.73 4.75
C ILE A 145 6.30 -1.86 4.40
N ALA A 146 6.87 -3.00 4.08
CA ALA A 146 6.13 -4.24 3.86
C ALA A 146 6.98 -5.44 4.26
N PHE A 147 6.30 -6.49 4.64
CA PHE A 147 6.88 -7.78 4.98
C PHE A 147 6.21 -8.87 4.16
N VAL A 148 6.98 -9.88 3.80
CA VAL A 148 6.47 -11.07 3.13
C VAL A 148 6.65 -12.26 4.06
N ARG A 149 5.63 -13.10 4.15
CA ARG A 149 5.72 -14.37 4.90
C ARG A 149 6.87 -15.22 4.39
N GLU A 150 7.72 -15.71 5.30
CA GLU A 150 8.82 -16.60 4.95
C GLU A 150 8.28 -17.86 4.23
N GLY A 151 8.98 -18.27 3.18
CA GLY A 151 8.56 -19.38 2.32
C GLY A 151 7.65 -19.01 1.15
N SER A 152 7.11 -17.79 1.13
CA SER A 152 6.34 -17.32 -0.02
C SER A 152 7.23 -16.85 -1.18
N ASN A 153 6.95 -17.36 -2.37
CA ASN A 153 7.69 -16.98 -3.58
C ASN A 153 7.50 -15.51 -3.98
N VAL A 154 6.50 -14.83 -3.44
CA VAL A 154 6.22 -13.43 -3.77
C VAL A 154 7.33 -12.48 -3.32
N ILE A 155 8.19 -12.91 -2.39
CA ILE A 155 9.39 -12.13 -1.98
C ILE A 155 10.32 -11.83 -3.16
N ASN A 156 10.35 -12.67 -4.19
CA ASN A 156 11.20 -12.50 -5.37
C ASN A 156 10.71 -11.39 -6.31
N VAL A 157 9.53 -10.83 -6.06
CA VAL A 157 8.96 -9.72 -6.83
C VAL A 157 9.53 -8.38 -6.37
N PHE A 158 9.95 -8.29 -5.10
CA PHE A 158 10.55 -7.13 -4.47
C PHE A 158 12.08 -7.17 -4.59
#